data_14d8c048fa3c3f328b08aec78549871c
#
_entry.id   14d8c048fa3c3f328b08aec78549871c
#
_cell.length_a   1.000
_cell.length_b   1.000
_cell.length_c   1.000
_cell.angle_alpha   90.00
_cell.angle_beta   90.00
_cell.angle_gamma   90.00
#
_symmetry.space_group_name_H-M   'P 1'
#
loop_
_entity.id
_entity.type
_entity.pdbx_description
1 polymer ?
#
loop_
_entity_poly.entity_id
_entity_poly.type
_entity_poly.pdbx_seq_one_letter_code
_entity_poly.pdbx_strand_id
1 'polypeptide(L)'
;SMNFNMISLAHTRLMINLHKLNDIRWINRYFLQAHEMLTDGGYLAGRADTIDRLQQRFQKKYPKYFREIFYTLHFLWARVLPKLDLTKKLYFNITKGRNRSISRTEILGRLSFCGFKIIAEDYIDDVFYFIAQKVKTPSPDENPSYGPFVRFERVGFNGKLIYTYKFRTMYPYSEYLQEYVHEQNQLQEGGKFKDDFRVTGYGKVMRKLWLDELPMLYNWMKGDLQLVGVRPLSRHYLNLYDKNLQELRTKVKPGLVPPFYADMPKTLDEITASEERYIRAYMERPFATQWRYFWRSFYNIVVKKARSA
;
A
#
# COMPACT_ATOMS: atom_id res chain seq x y z
N SER A 1 -28.90 -2.78 -10.45
CA SER A 1 -28.03 -2.35 -11.55
C SER A 1 -28.53 -1.01 -12.05
N MET A 2 -27.76 0.06 -11.86
CA MET A 2 -28.04 1.32 -12.55
C MET A 2 -27.89 1.08 -14.05
N ASN A 3 -28.96 1.29 -14.80
CA ASN A 3 -28.92 1.32 -16.26
C ASN A 3 -28.35 2.68 -16.70
N PHE A 4 -27.03 2.81 -16.78
CA PHE A 4 -26.37 3.99 -17.35
C PHE A 4 -26.71 4.21 -18.84
N ASN A 5 -27.33 3.23 -19.50
CA ASN A 5 -27.65 3.29 -20.93
C ASN A 5 -28.76 4.29 -21.30
N MET A 6 -29.38 4.95 -20.34
CA MET A 6 -30.47 5.91 -20.58
C MET A 6 -30.09 7.38 -20.41
N ILE A 7 -28.86 7.70 -20.05
CA ILE A 7 -28.39 9.08 -19.87
C ILE A 7 -27.51 9.42 -21.05
N SER A 8 -27.85 10.51 -21.76
CA SER A 8 -27.05 11.00 -22.89
C SER A 8 -25.63 11.31 -22.43
N LEU A 9 -24.64 10.80 -23.14
CA LEU A 9 -23.22 10.96 -22.86
C LEU A 9 -22.85 12.45 -22.69
N ALA A 10 -22.11 12.76 -21.62
CA ALA A 10 -21.29 13.98 -21.46
C ALA A 10 -21.99 15.32 -21.19
N HIS A 11 -23.11 15.36 -20.44
CA HIS A 11 -23.69 16.66 -20.04
C HIS A 11 -24.07 16.78 -18.55
N THR A 12 -23.69 15.81 -17.73
CA THR A 12 -24.05 15.79 -16.32
C THR A 12 -22.99 16.51 -15.48
N ARG A 13 -23.38 17.57 -14.75
CA ARG A 13 -22.48 18.29 -13.84
C ARG A 13 -22.42 17.67 -12.44
N LEU A 14 -23.48 16.98 -12.03
CA LEU A 14 -23.59 16.37 -10.70
C LEU A 14 -24.25 15.00 -10.81
N MET A 15 -23.57 13.98 -10.25
CA MET A 15 -24.11 12.63 -10.12
C MET A 15 -24.14 12.25 -8.64
N ILE A 16 -25.31 11.87 -8.12
CA ILE A 16 -25.48 11.43 -6.74
C ILE A 16 -25.90 9.97 -6.72
N ASN A 17 -25.09 9.13 -6.09
CA ASN A 17 -25.40 7.72 -5.90
C ASN A 17 -25.80 7.44 -4.46
N LEU A 18 -27.07 7.20 -4.21
CA LEU A 18 -27.61 6.85 -2.89
C LEU A 18 -27.48 5.34 -2.57
N HIS A 19 -27.15 4.50 -3.54
CA HIS A 19 -26.83 3.10 -3.28
C HIS A 19 -25.46 2.96 -2.63
N LYS A 20 -25.34 2.02 -1.69
CA LYS A 20 -24.04 1.74 -1.05
C LYS A 20 -23.05 1.16 -2.06
N LEU A 21 -21.84 1.67 -2.09
CA LEU A 21 -20.74 1.11 -2.90
C LEU A 21 -20.45 -0.37 -2.55
N ASN A 22 -20.78 -0.80 -1.34
CA ASN A 22 -20.65 -2.18 -0.87
C ASN A 22 -21.41 -3.19 -1.73
N ASP A 23 -22.47 -2.76 -2.41
CA ASP A 23 -23.34 -3.60 -3.23
C ASP A 23 -23.00 -3.53 -4.72
N ILE A 24 -21.98 -2.75 -5.08
CA ILE A 24 -21.48 -2.64 -6.46
C ILE A 24 -20.31 -3.59 -6.67
N ARG A 25 -20.50 -4.66 -7.47
CA ARG A 25 -19.46 -5.66 -7.72
C ARG A 25 -18.22 -5.07 -8.39
N TRP A 26 -18.38 -4.21 -9.39
CA TRP A 26 -17.31 -3.67 -10.23
C TRP A 26 -17.13 -2.17 -9.98
N ILE A 27 -16.59 -1.80 -8.80
CA ILE A 27 -16.51 -0.39 -8.35
C ILE A 27 -15.69 0.46 -9.31
N ASN A 28 -14.53 0.00 -9.80
CA ASN A 28 -13.75 0.77 -10.76
C ASN A 28 -14.51 1.02 -12.05
N ARG A 29 -15.20 -0.02 -12.58
CA ARG A 29 -16.04 0.15 -13.76
C ARG A 29 -17.15 1.17 -13.53
N TYR A 30 -17.78 1.14 -12.36
CA TYR A 30 -18.78 2.12 -11.98
C TYR A 30 -18.19 3.55 -11.96
N PHE A 31 -17.02 3.74 -11.32
CA PHE A 31 -16.37 5.06 -11.28
C PHE A 31 -15.90 5.53 -12.65
N LEU A 32 -15.37 4.66 -13.49
CA LEU A 32 -14.98 4.99 -14.86
C LEU A 32 -16.19 5.41 -15.70
N GLN A 33 -17.31 4.69 -15.62
CA GLN A 33 -18.55 5.07 -16.29
C GLN A 33 -19.09 6.41 -15.78
N ALA A 34 -19.05 6.65 -14.45
CA ALA A 34 -19.43 7.94 -13.89
C ALA A 34 -18.50 9.07 -14.40
N HIS A 35 -17.19 8.79 -14.51
CA HIS A 35 -16.21 9.74 -15.05
C HIS A 35 -16.49 10.08 -16.53
N GLU A 36 -16.85 9.11 -17.35
CA GLU A 36 -17.21 9.33 -18.76
C GLU A 36 -18.47 10.18 -18.92
N MET A 37 -19.46 10.00 -18.03
CA MET A 37 -20.74 10.70 -18.08
C MET A 37 -20.70 12.13 -17.51
N LEU A 38 -19.73 12.42 -16.65
CA LEU A 38 -19.56 13.75 -16.06
C LEU A 38 -18.80 14.66 -17.02
N THR A 39 -19.23 15.93 -17.07
CA THR A 39 -18.42 17.00 -17.68
C THR A 39 -17.13 17.21 -16.89
N ASP A 40 -16.12 17.80 -17.53
CA ASP A 40 -14.92 18.19 -16.80
C ASP A 40 -15.25 19.19 -15.69
N GLY A 41 -14.68 18.98 -14.51
CA GLY A 41 -15.08 19.71 -13.29
C GLY A 41 -16.39 19.26 -12.66
N GLY A 42 -17.11 18.29 -13.22
CA GLY A 42 -18.34 17.72 -12.66
C GLY A 42 -18.09 16.92 -11.38
N TYR A 43 -19.14 16.73 -10.58
CA TYR A 43 -19.06 16.14 -9.25
C TYR A 43 -19.77 14.79 -9.17
N LEU A 44 -19.16 13.86 -8.43
CA LEU A 44 -19.73 12.59 -8.03
C LEU A 44 -19.86 12.56 -6.51
N ALA A 45 -21.07 12.37 -6.00
CA ALA A 45 -21.33 12.11 -4.59
C ALA A 45 -21.81 10.68 -4.38
N GLY A 46 -21.40 10.06 -3.26
CA GLY A 46 -21.80 8.70 -2.94
C GLY A 46 -21.60 8.34 -1.49
N ARG A 47 -22.01 7.09 -1.14
CA ARG A 47 -21.91 6.60 0.23
C ARG A 47 -21.51 5.13 0.30
N ALA A 48 -20.93 4.75 1.46
CA ALA A 48 -20.54 3.37 1.74
C ALA A 48 -20.55 3.06 3.24
N ASP A 49 -20.66 1.77 3.56
CA ASP A 49 -20.34 1.25 4.89
C ASP A 49 -18.88 0.84 4.92
N THR A 50 -18.06 1.52 5.71
CA THR A 50 -16.64 1.24 5.77
C THR A 50 -16.26 0.27 6.89
N ILE A 51 -15.17 -0.47 6.69
CA ILE A 51 -14.60 -1.36 7.71
C ILE A 51 -14.08 -0.57 8.91
N ASP A 52 -13.72 0.69 8.70
CA ASP A 52 -13.20 1.57 9.73
C ASP A 52 -14.21 1.81 10.86
N ARG A 53 -15.51 1.79 10.54
CA ARG A 53 -16.62 1.90 11.51
C ARG A 53 -17.25 0.55 11.87
N LEU A 54 -16.86 -0.53 11.20
CA LEU A 54 -17.45 -1.86 11.41
C LEU A 54 -17.27 -2.34 12.85
N GLN A 55 -16.08 -2.18 13.42
CA GLN A 55 -15.82 -2.59 14.81
C GLN A 55 -16.72 -1.86 15.80
N GLN A 56 -16.93 -0.56 15.63
CA GLN A 56 -17.83 0.24 16.47
C GLN A 56 -19.29 -0.23 16.35
N ARG A 57 -19.73 -0.58 15.11
CA ARG A 57 -21.09 -1.15 14.90
C ARG A 57 -21.26 -2.48 15.60
N PHE A 58 -20.24 -3.36 15.56
CA PHE A 58 -20.28 -4.63 16.29
C PHE A 58 -20.28 -4.42 17.81
N GLN A 59 -19.56 -3.41 18.32
CA GLN A 59 -19.58 -3.04 19.72
C GLN A 59 -20.97 -2.58 20.19
N LYS A 60 -21.70 -1.84 19.37
CA LYS A 60 -23.07 -1.40 19.66
C LYS A 60 -24.09 -2.55 19.56
N LYS A 61 -23.86 -3.53 18.68
CA LYS A 61 -24.84 -4.57 18.32
C LYS A 61 -24.74 -5.85 19.16
N TYR A 62 -23.54 -6.23 19.59
CA TYR A 62 -23.28 -7.53 20.21
C TYR A 62 -22.71 -7.41 21.62
N PRO A 63 -23.05 -8.35 22.54
CA PRO A 63 -22.45 -8.43 23.88
C PRO A 63 -20.92 -8.61 23.83
N LYS A 64 -20.22 -8.13 24.86
CA LYS A 64 -18.75 -8.09 24.95
C LYS A 64 -18.05 -9.40 24.57
N TYR A 65 -18.61 -10.56 25.03
CA TYR A 65 -18.00 -11.87 24.81
C TYR A 65 -18.08 -12.39 23.35
N PHE A 66 -19.11 -12.00 22.63
CA PHE A 66 -19.36 -12.52 21.27
C PHE A 66 -18.92 -11.55 20.15
N ARG A 67 -18.76 -10.26 20.47
CA ARG A 67 -18.47 -9.23 19.46
C ARG A 67 -17.19 -9.47 18.67
N GLU A 68 -16.11 -9.91 19.33
CA GLU A 68 -14.83 -10.16 18.67
C GLU A 68 -14.89 -11.38 17.76
N ILE A 69 -15.64 -12.40 18.15
CA ILE A 69 -15.88 -13.60 17.34
C ILE A 69 -16.68 -13.23 16.09
N PHE A 70 -17.82 -12.53 16.27
CA PHE A 70 -18.64 -12.11 15.12
C PHE A 70 -17.92 -11.12 14.21
N TYR A 71 -17.16 -10.19 14.79
CA TYR A 71 -16.33 -9.27 14.02
C TYR A 71 -15.28 -10.05 13.18
N THR A 72 -14.58 -10.99 13.79
CA THR A 72 -13.55 -11.80 13.11
C THR A 72 -14.14 -12.64 12.00
N LEU A 73 -15.26 -13.34 12.27
CA LEU A 73 -15.96 -14.12 11.26
C LEU A 73 -16.45 -13.25 10.09
N HIS A 74 -17.04 -12.09 10.39
CA HIS A 74 -17.46 -11.15 9.36
C HIS A 74 -16.27 -10.60 8.57
N PHE A 75 -15.17 -10.27 9.24
CA PHE A 75 -13.94 -9.81 8.60
C PHE A 75 -13.38 -10.87 7.64
N LEU A 76 -13.28 -12.12 8.10
CA LEU A 76 -12.84 -13.23 7.26
C LEU A 76 -13.75 -13.39 6.04
N TRP A 77 -15.06 -13.44 6.26
CA TRP A 77 -16.05 -13.60 5.20
C TRP A 77 -16.04 -12.46 4.18
N ALA A 78 -16.21 -11.23 4.66
CA ALA A 78 -16.48 -10.09 3.78
C ALA A 78 -15.20 -9.36 3.29
N ARG A 79 -14.04 -9.63 3.90
CA ARG A 79 -12.78 -8.96 3.57
C ARG A 79 -11.68 -9.88 3.07
N VAL A 80 -11.55 -11.07 3.64
CA VAL A 80 -10.45 -11.99 3.30
C VAL A 80 -10.83 -12.87 2.12
N LEU A 81 -11.94 -13.60 2.22
CA LEU A 81 -12.36 -14.55 1.18
C LEU A 81 -12.49 -13.94 -0.23
N PRO A 82 -13.02 -12.71 -0.42
CA PRO A 82 -13.09 -12.12 -1.76
C PRO A 82 -11.73 -11.75 -2.37
N LYS A 83 -10.66 -11.79 -1.59
CA LYS A 83 -9.30 -11.42 -2.04
C LYS A 83 -8.39 -12.60 -2.36
N LEU A 84 -8.75 -13.79 -1.89
CA LEU A 84 -8.00 -15.01 -2.15
C LEU A 84 -8.48 -15.65 -3.46
N ASP A 85 -7.57 -15.96 -4.37
CA ASP A 85 -7.90 -16.50 -5.69
C ASP A 85 -8.69 -17.83 -5.60
N LEU A 86 -8.39 -18.66 -4.60
CA LEU A 86 -9.07 -19.92 -4.35
C LEU A 86 -10.54 -19.76 -3.95
N THR A 87 -10.86 -18.80 -3.09
CA THR A 87 -12.21 -18.60 -2.52
C THR A 87 -13.02 -17.52 -3.22
N LYS A 88 -12.36 -16.66 -3.99
CA LYS A 88 -12.95 -15.50 -4.69
C LYS A 88 -14.13 -15.89 -5.58
N LYS A 89 -13.99 -16.95 -6.39
CA LYS A 89 -15.06 -17.40 -7.30
C LYS A 89 -16.30 -17.84 -6.51
N LEU A 90 -16.11 -18.66 -5.48
CA LEU A 90 -17.20 -19.15 -4.62
C LEU A 90 -17.88 -17.98 -3.88
N TYR A 91 -17.10 -17.09 -3.27
CA TYR A 91 -17.62 -15.92 -2.58
C TYR A 91 -18.53 -15.05 -3.48
N PHE A 92 -18.06 -14.73 -4.69
CA PHE A 92 -18.84 -13.91 -5.62
C PHE A 92 -20.04 -14.62 -6.23
N ASN A 93 -20.02 -15.96 -6.32
CA ASN A 93 -21.20 -16.75 -6.73
C ASN A 93 -22.30 -16.69 -5.67
N ILE A 94 -21.93 -16.77 -4.38
CA ILE A 94 -22.87 -16.73 -3.26
C ILE A 94 -23.40 -15.30 -3.04
N THR A 95 -22.50 -14.33 -2.91
CA THR A 95 -22.87 -12.95 -2.51
C THR A 95 -23.31 -12.07 -3.67
N LYS A 96 -23.00 -12.47 -4.91
CA LYS A 96 -23.14 -11.66 -6.13
C LYS A 96 -22.43 -10.30 -6.01
N GLY A 97 -21.47 -10.20 -5.09
CA GLY A 97 -20.68 -8.99 -4.83
C GLY A 97 -21.36 -7.95 -3.92
N ARG A 98 -22.46 -8.33 -3.23
CA ARG A 98 -23.13 -7.46 -2.27
C ARG A 98 -22.51 -7.53 -0.88
N ASN A 99 -22.75 -6.51 -0.06
CA ASN A 99 -22.31 -6.40 1.35
C ASN A 99 -20.80 -6.59 1.56
N ARG A 100 -19.97 -6.15 0.62
CA ARG A 100 -18.51 -6.23 0.76
C ARG A 100 -18.00 -5.23 1.79
N SER A 101 -17.02 -5.63 2.60
CA SER A 101 -16.31 -4.72 3.49
C SER A 101 -15.23 -3.96 2.72
N ILE A 102 -15.40 -2.66 2.58
CA ILE A 102 -14.50 -1.76 1.88
C ILE A 102 -13.97 -0.74 2.89
N SER A 103 -12.69 -0.38 2.85
CA SER A 103 -12.14 0.69 3.71
C SER A 103 -12.37 2.06 3.08
N ARG A 104 -12.40 3.11 3.92
CA ARG A 104 -12.35 4.51 3.49
C ARG A 104 -11.21 4.73 2.48
N THR A 105 -10.00 4.32 2.85
CA THR A 105 -8.80 4.42 1.99
C THR A 105 -9.00 3.79 0.62
N GLU A 106 -9.60 2.60 0.57
CA GLU A 106 -9.83 1.91 -0.71
C GLU A 106 -10.82 2.65 -1.59
N ILE A 107 -11.87 3.26 -1.01
CA ILE A 107 -12.84 4.07 -1.77
C ILE A 107 -12.17 5.30 -2.37
N LEU A 108 -11.46 6.06 -1.52
CA LEU A 108 -10.77 7.27 -1.95
C LEU A 108 -9.68 6.98 -2.99
N GLY A 109 -8.90 5.91 -2.79
CA GLY A 109 -7.87 5.49 -3.73
C GLY A 109 -8.45 5.07 -5.09
N ARG A 110 -9.61 4.39 -5.10
CA ARG A 110 -10.30 4.04 -6.35
C ARG A 110 -10.85 5.27 -7.07
N LEU A 111 -11.34 6.28 -6.34
CA LEU A 111 -11.73 7.56 -6.92
C LEU A 111 -10.54 8.26 -7.59
N SER A 112 -9.42 8.39 -6.87
CA SER A 112 -8.19 8.98 -7.43
C SER A 112 -7.66 8.20 -8.62
N PHE A 113 -7.69 6.86 -8.57
CA PHE A 113 -7.34 5.98 -9.68
C PHE A 113 -8.20 6.24 -10.93
N CYS A 114 -9.51 6.49 -10.73
CA CYS A 114 -10.45 6.77 -11.81
C CYS A 114 -10.51 8.25 -12.23
N GLY A 115 -9.52 9.08 -11.83
CA GLY A 115 -9.39 10.46 -12.30
C GLY A 115 -10.14 11.51 -11.49
N PHE A 116 -10.66 11.15 -10.30
CA PHE A 116 -11.34 12.09 -9.41
C PHE A 116 -10.39 12.68 -8.37
N LYS A 117 -10.59 13.96 -8.03
CA LYS A 117 -10.05 14.62 -6.83
C LYS A 117 -11.09 14.54 -5.72
N ILE A 118 -10.67 14.16 -4.52
CA ILE A 118 -11.53 14.15 -3.33
C ILE A 118 -11.71 15.60 -2.87
N ILE A 119 -12.96 16.07 -2.80
CA ILE A 119 -13.31 17.43 -2.38
C ILE A 119 -13.72 17.45 -0.92
N ALA A 120 -14.57 16.48 -0.53
CA ALA A 120 -15.05 16.34 0.84
C ALA A 120 -15.35 14.89 1.16
N GLU A 121 -15.20 14.53 2.41
CA GLU A 121 -15.59 13.25 2.95
C GLU A 121 -15.95 13.37 4.43
N ASP A 122 -16.93 12.62 4.88
CA ASP A 122 -17.34 12.62 6.29
C ASP A 122 -18.12 11.35 6.64
N TYR A 123 -18.31 11.14 7.94
CA TYR A 123 -19.16 10.11 8.53
C TYR A 123 -20.39 10.72 9.16
N ILE A 124 -21.57 10.38 8.63
CA ILE A 124 -22.86 10.75 9.18
C ILE A 124 -23.56 9.45 9.61
N ASP A 125 -23.91 9.32 10.88
CA ASP A 125 -24.54 8.12 11.46
C ASP A 125 -23.78 6.82 11.13
N ASP A 126 -22.44 6.82 11.28
CA ASP A 126 -21.56 5.71 10.94
C ASP A 126 -21.52 5.33 9.43
N VAL A 127 -22.20 6.06 8.55
CA VAL A 127 -22.13 5.89 7.10
C VAL A 127 -21.11 6.88 6.54
N PHE A 128 -20.24 6.38 5.68
CA PHE A 128 -19.23 7.18 5.00
C PHE A 128 -19.84 7.83 3.76
N TYR A 129 -19.68 9.13 3.62
CA TYR A 129 -20.06 9.93 2.46
C TYR A 129 -18.82 10.56 1.83
N PHE A 130 -18.85 10.74 0.52
CA PHE A 130 -17.79 11.42 -0.21
C PHE A 130 -18.37 12.28 -1.32
N ILE A 131 -17.62 13.35 -1.65
CA ILE A 131 -17.80 14.19 -2.83
C ILE A 131 -16.47 14.23 -3.55
N ALA A 132 -16.48 13.89 -4.83
CA ALA A 132 -15.30 13.85 -5.66
C ALA A 132 -15.54 14.58 -6.99
N GLN A 133 -14.55 15.30 -7.49
CA GLN A 133 -14.61 16.10 -8.71
C GLN A 133 -13.80 15.45 -9.82
N LYS A 134 -14.32 15.38 -11.02
CA LYS A 134 -13.60 14.97 -12.22
C LYS A 134 -12.56 16.03 -12.58
N VAL A 135 -11.27 15.70 -12.48
CA VAL A 135 -10.19 16.68 -12.70
C VAL A 135 -9.08 16.19 -13.63
N LYS A 136 -8.92 14.88 -13.79
CA LYS A 136 -7.84 14.29 -14.60
C LYS A 136 -8.28 12.99 -15.27
N THR A 137 -7.52 12.57 -16.26
CA THR A 137 -7.72 11.26 -16.88
C THR A 137 -7.50 10.13 -15.88
N PRO A 138 -8.24 9.02 -15.96
CA PRO A 138 -8.00 7.83 -15.15
C PRO A 138 -6.55 7.32 -15.30
N SER A 139 -6.06 6.65 -14.26
CA SER A 139 -4.74 6.02 -14.29
C SER A 139 -4.64 5.00 -15.43
N PRO A 140 -3.53 4.98 -16.18
CA PRO A 140 -3.29 3.98 -17.22
C PRO A 140 -2.93 2.58 -16.69
N ASP A 141 -2.85 2.40 -15.36
CA ASP A 141 -2.54 1.11 -14.76
C ASP A 141 -3.70 0.11 -14.94
N GLU A 142 -3.53 -0.83 -15.85
CA GLU A 142 -4.54 -1.86 -16.14
C GLU A 142 -4.68 -2.90 -15.03
N ASN A 143 -3.65 -3.08 -14.19
CA ASN A 143 -3.57 -4.13 -13.18
C ASN A 143 -3.18 -3.61 -11.80
N PRO A 144 -3.98 -2.71 -11.20
CA PRO A 144 -3.69 -2.19 -9.86
C PRO A 144 -3.66 -3.33 -8.86
N SER A 145 -2.63 -3.35 -8.02
CA SER A 145 -2.43 -4.47 -7.10
C SER A 145 -3.49 -4.48 -5.99
N TYR A 146 -4.12 -5.64 -5.76
CA TYR A 146 -5.22 -5.77 -4.80
C TYR A 146 -5.00 -6.87 -3.76
N GLY A 147 -4.22 -7.90 -4.09
CA GLY A 147 -3.98 -9.08 -3.26
C GLY A 147 -3.18 -8.82 -1.97
N PRO A 148 -2.95 -9.87 -1.16
CA PRO A 148 -2.18 -9.78 0.08
C PRO A 148 -0.68 -9.54 -0.15
N PHE A 149 -0.19 -9.81 -1.34
CA PHE A 149 1.19 -9.57 -1.74
C PHE A 149 1.31 -8.32 -2.60
N VAL A 150 2.41 -7.61 -2.44
CA VAL A 150 2.85 -6.53 -3.32
C VAL A 150 4.22 -6.86 -3.86
N ARG A 151 4.47 -6.47 -5.10
CA ARG A 151 5.78 -6.56 -5.73
C ARG A 151 6.28 -5.18 -6.06
N PHE A 152 7.56 -4.95 -5.83
CA PHE A 152 8.21 -3.69 -6.13
C PHE A 152 9.35 -3.93 -7.09
N GLU A 153 9.37 -3.20 -8.19
CA GLU A 153 10.50 -3.19 -9.09
C GLU A 153 11.69 -2.48 -8.44
N ARG A 154 12.86 -3.12 -8.44
CA ARG A 154 14.08 -2.65 -7.82
C ARG A 154 15.27 -2.89 -8.73
N VAL A 155 16.31 -2.08 -8.54
CA VAL A 155 17.58 -2.26 -9.21
C VAL A 155 18.42 -3.27 -8.43
N GLY A 156 18.80 -4.34 -9.07
CA GLY A 156 19.62 -5.43 -8.54
C GLY A 156 21.04 -5.41 -9.07
N PHE A 157 21.69 -6.57 -8.97
CA PHE A 157 23.05 -6.78 -9.43
C PHE A 157 23.21 -6.49 -10.93
N ASN A 158 24.31 -5.84 -11.32
CA ASN A 158 24.59 -5.38 -12.69
C ASN A 158 23.48 -4.51 -13.29
N GLY A 159 22.74 -3.77 -12.47
CA GLY A 159 21.65 -2.91 -12.92
C GLY A 159 20.40 -3.66 -13.39
N LYS A 160 20.37 -4.99 -13.28
CA LYS A 160 19.21 -5.81 -13.66
C LYS A 160 18.01 -5.48 -12.79
N LEU A 161 16.84 -5.34 -13.41
CA LEU A 161 15.61 -5.16 -12.67
C LEU A 161 15.19 -6.48 -12.02
N ILE A 162 14.88 -6.42 -10.73
CA ILE A 162 14.33 -7.50 -9.93
C ILE A 162 13.01 -7.07 -9.30
N TYR A 163 12.17 -8.03 -8.97
CA TYR A 163 10.93 -7.78 -8.22
C TYR A 163 11.08 -8.29 -6.79
N THR A 164 11.02 -7.37 -5.81
CA THR A 164 10.98 -7.75 -4.38
C THR A 164 9.54 -7.91 -3.93
N TYR A 165 9.29 -8.97 -3.15
CA TYR A 165 7.95 -9.32 -2.69
C TYR A 165 7.78 -8.97 -1.22
N LYS A 166 6.65 -8.35 -0.86
CA LYS A 166 6.28 -8.06 0.54
C LYS A 166 4.82 -8.38 0.79
N PHE A 167 4.45 -8.60 2.04
CA PHE A 167 3.03 -8.57 2.41
C PHE A 167 2.50 -7.15 2.35
N ARG A 168 1.25 -7.03 1.93
CA ARG A 168 0.55 -5.74 1.89
C ARG A 168 0.22 -5.27 3.31
N THR A 169 0.79 -4.15 3.69
CA THR A 169 0.54 -3.49 4.98
C THR A 169 -0.37 -2.27 4.88
N MET A 170 -0.63 -1.81 3.66
CA MET A 170 -1.53 -0.69 3.36
C MET A 170 -2.81 -1.20 2.71
N TYR A 171 -3.87 -0.42 2.79
CA TYR A 171 -5.11 -0.72 2.05
C TYR A 171 -4.86 -0.71 0.54
N PRO A 172 -5.61 -1.52 -0.24
CA PRO A 172 -5.54 -1.46 -1.70
C PRO A 172 -5.84 -0.06 -2.22
N TYR A 173 -5.22 0.31 -3.34
CA TYR A 173 -5.32 1.63 -3.98
C TYR A 173 -4.76 2.80 -3.16
N SER A 174 -4.08 2.54 -2.04
CA SER A 174 -3.44 3.57 -1.23
C SER A 174 -2.31 4.32 -1.95
N GLU A 175 -1.72 3.71 -2.95
CA GLU A 175 -0.69 4.29 -3.82
C GLU A 175 -1.19 5.51 -4.60
N TYR A 176 -2.47 5.57 -4.94
CA TYR A 176 -3.07 6.68 -5.68
C TYR A 176 -3.48 7.86 -4.78
N LEU A 177 -3.31 7.73 -3.46
CA LEU A 177 -3.63 8.77 -2.47
C LEU A 177 -2.41 9.55 -1.97
N GLN A 178 -1.27 9.46 -2.65
CA GLN A 178 -0.05 10.12 -2.19
C GLN A 178 -0.22 11.65 -2.09
N GLU A 179 -0.79 12.26 -3.14
CA GLU A 179 -1.08 13.69 -3.22
C GLU A 179 -2.09 14.11 -2.14
N TYR A 180 -3.20 13.39 -2.02
CA TYR A 180 -4.25 13.64 -1.04
C TYR A 180 -3.72 13.57 0.41
N VAL A 181 -2.91 12.57 0.73
CA VAL A 181 -2.30 12.45 2.07
C VAL A 181 -1.31 13.56 2.35
N HIS A 182 -0.55 14.00 1.32
CA HIS A 182 0.38 15.12 1.45
C HIS A 182 -0.37 16.44 1.72
N GLU A 183 -1.51 16.67 1.07
CA GLU A 183 -2.38 17.84 1.30
C GLU A 183 -2.99 17.85 2.72
N GLN A 184 -3.30 16.67 3.28
CA GLN A 184 -3.99 16.54 4.58
C GLN A 184 -3.02 16.49 5.77
N ASN A 185 -1.84 15.91 5.61
CA ASN A 185 -0.91 15.62 6.69
C ASN A 185 0.46 16.27 6.45
N GLN A 186 0.99 16.93 7.48
CA GLN A 186 2.39 17.37 7.49
C GLN A 186 3.33 16.16 7.53
N LEU A 187 4.47 16.27 6.84
CA LEU A 187 5.54 15.28 6.91
C LEU A 187 6.23 15.35 8.29
N GLN A 188 6.50 14.19 8.87
CA GLN A 188 7.41 14.06 10.02
C GLN A 188 8.88 14.16 9.55
N GLU A 189 9.80 14.39 10.50
CA GLU A 189 11.23 14.18 10.28
C GLU A 189 11.48 12.79 9.68
N GLY A 190 12.22 12.72 8.57
CA GLY A 190 12.43 11.49 7.82
C GLY A 190 11.44 11.23 6.67
N GLY A 191 10.57 12.21 6.31
CA GLY A 191 9.71 12.15 5.12
C GLY A 191 8.52 11.20 5.20
N LYS A 192 8.16 10.70 6.40
CA LYS A 192 6.96 9.90 6.63
C LYS A 192 5.76 10.78 6.96
N PHE A 193 4.58 10.34 6.57
CA PHE A 193 3.33 10.99 6.98
C PHE A 193 2.99 10.65 8.44
N LYS A 194 2.65 11.69 9.21
CA LYS A 194 2.12 11.53 10.55
C LYS A 194 0.74 10.84 10.45
N ASP A 195 0.53 9.77 11.24
CA ASP A 195 -0.74 9.04 11.28
C ASP A 195 -1.31 8.65 9.90
N ASP A 196 -0.47 8.05 9.05
CA ASP A 196 -0.88 7.61 7.72
C ASP A 196 -2.04 6.60 7.78
N PHE A 197 -3.26 7.08 7.53
CA PHE A 197 -4.49 6.28 7.56
C PHE A 197 -4.53 5.18 6.49
N ARG A 198 -3.60 5.20 5.52
CA ARG A 198 -3.47 4.16 4.49
C ARG A 198 -2.91 2.86 5.06
N VAL A 199 -2.20 2.92 6.19
CA VAL A 199 -1.61 1.74 6.85
C VAL A 199 -2.68 1.03 7.67
N THR A 200 -2.86 -0.26 7.42
CA THR A 200 -3.81 -1.10 8.17
C THR A 200 -3.34 -1.33 9.61
N GLY A 201 -4.27 -1.60 10.54
CA GLY A 201 -3.91 -1.92 11.92
C GLY A 201 -2.94 -3.11 12.03
N TYR A 202 -3.24 -4.22 11.31
CA TYR A 202 -2.32 -5.35 11.24
C TYR A 202 -1.02 -5.00 10.51
N GLY A 203 -1.07 -4.12 9.53
CA GLY A 203 0.11 -3.63 8.82
C GLY A 203 1.09 -2.88 9.73
N LYS A 204 0.59 -2.11 10.70
CA LYS A 204 1.44 -1.47 11.72
C LYS A 204 2.19 -2.52 12.56
N VAL A 205 1.50 -3.61 12.95
CA VAL A 205 2.11 -4.72 13.70
C VAL A 205 3.13 -5.47 12.84
N MET A 206 2.77 -5.81 11.60
CA MET A 206 3.67 -6.49 10.67
C MET A 206 4.95 -5.70 10.42
N ARG A 207 4.85 -4.40 10.16
CA ARG A 207 6.03 -3.51 10.01
C ARG A 207 6.88 -3.44 11.27
N LYS A 208 6.22 -3.40 12.45
CA LYS A 208 6.94 -3.39 13.74
C LYS A 208 7.77 -4.65 13.95
N LEU A 209 7.30 -5.80 13.47
CA LEU A 209 7.93 -7.11 13.62
C LEU A 209 8.66 -7.59 12.35
N TRP A 210 8.74 -6.75 11.30
CA TRP A 210 9.29 -7.07 9.96
C TRP A 210 8.66 -8.28 9.27
N LEU A 211 7.48 -8.67 9.68
CA LEU A 211 6.75 -9.78 9.07
C LEU A 211 6.35 -9.47 7.62
N ASP A 212 6.19 -8.18 7.29
CA ASP A 212 5.87 -7.75 5.92
C ASP A 212 7.00 -8.04 4.92
N GLU A 213 8.22 -8.20 5.37
CA GLU A 213 9.39 -8.51 4.53
C GLU A 213 9.65 -10.02 4.38
N LEU A 214 8.95 -10.89 5.11
CA LEU A 214 9.13 -12.34 4.99
C LEU A 214 9.07 -12.89 3.55
N PRO A 215 8.19 -12.41 2.65
CA PRO A 215 8.20 -12.85 1.27
C PRO A 215 9.50 -12.57 0.52
N MET A 216 10.34 -11.63 0.98
CA MET A 216 11.67 -11.38 0.39
C MET A 216 12.64 -12.55 0.60
N LEU A 217 12.37 -13.48 1.52
CA LEU A 217 13.11 -14.73 1.64
C LEU A 217 13.06 -15.55 0.34
N TYR A 218 11.95 -15.48 -0.40
CA TYR A 218 11.86 -16.05 -1.74
C TYR A 218 12.87 -15.40 -2.70
N ASN A 219 13.06 -14.09 -2.64
CA ASN A 219 14.07 -13.40 -3.44
C ASN A 219 15.50 -13.83 -3.07
N TRP A 220 15.74 -14.06 -1.79
CA TRP A 220 17.03 -14.60 -1.32
C TRP A 220 17.27 -16.01 -1.83
N MET A 221 16.29 -16.93 -1.71
CA MET A 221 16.41 -18.30 -2.23
C MET A 221 16.58 -18.33 -3.75
N LYS A 222 15.95 -17.41 -4.48
CA LYS A 222 16.09 -17.25 -5.93
C LYS A 222 17.45 -16.67 -6.33
N GLY A 223 18.21 -16.09 -5.38
CA GLY A 223 19.51 -15.47 -5.64
C GLY A 223 19.43 -14.03 -6.16
N ASP A 224 18.26 -13.39 -6.17
CA ASP A 224 18.08 -11.98 -6.50
C ASP A 224 18.66 -11.08 -5.40
N LEU A 225 18.58 -11.53 -4.14
CA LEU A 225 19.09 -10.86 -2.95
C LEU A 225 20.13 -11.73 -2.22
N GLN A 226 20.98 -11.08 -1.45
CA GLN A 226 21.84 -11.73 -0.45
C GLN A 226 21.31 -11.46 0.97
N LEU A 227 21.85 -12.15 1.99
CA LEU A 227 21.38 -11.98 3.37
C LEU A 227 21.67 -10.58 3.89
N VAL A 228 22.91 -10.13 3.79
CA VAL A 228 23.32 -8.76 4.15
C VAL A 228 23.78 -8.05 2.90
N GLY A 229 23.26 -6.86 2.64
CA GLY A 229 23.60 -6.09 1.45
C GLY A 229 22.87 -4.75 1.41
N VAL A 230 23.23 -3.90 0.47
CA VAL A 230 22.58 -2.60 0.29
C VAL A 230 21.07 -2.77 0.05
N ARG A 231 20.27 -1.83 0.54
CA ARG A 231 18.81 -1.88 0.38
C ARG A 231 18.41 -1.87 -1.10
N PRO A 232 17.51 -2.76 -1.57
CA PRO A 232 17.03 -2.71 -2.95
C PRO A 232 16.22 -1.44 -3.20
N LEU A 233 16.70 -0.54 -4.07
CA LEU A 233 16.11 0.76 -4.36
C LEU A 233 15.32 0.73 -5.66
N SER A 234 14.27 1.59 -5.76
CA SER A 234 13.66 1.93 -7.04
C SER A 234 14.61 2.76 -7.90
N ARG A 235 14.41 2.78 -9.23
CA ARG A 235 15.20 3.64 -10.12
C ARG A 235 15.12 5.11 -9.70
N HIS A 236 13.92 5.59 -9.35
CA HIS A 236 13.72 6.97 -8.91
C HIS A 236 14.58 7.30 -7.68
N TYR A 237 14.58 6.43 -6.66
CA TYR A 237 15.36 6.67 -5.45
C TYR A 237 16.86 6.53 -5.69
N LEU A 238 17.27 5.60 -6.55
CA LEU A 238 18.67 5.44 -6.95
C LEU A 238 19.21 6.69 -7.65
N ASN A 239 18.40 7.36 -8.46
CA ASN A 239 18.78 8.59 -9.16
C ASN A 239 19.03 9.79 -8.24
N LEU A 240 18.65 9.72 -6.95
CA LEU A 240 18.98 10.73 -5.95
C LEU A 240 20.43 10.61 -5.44
N TYR A 241 21.09 9.48 -5.71
CA TYR A 241 22.47 9.22 -5.32
C TYR A 241 23.43 9.77 -6.37
N ASP A 242 24.68 10.06 -5.97
CA ASP A 242 25.69 10.43 -6.94
C ASP A 242 26.01 9.26 -7.90
N LYS A 243 26.50 9.58 -9.11
CA LYS A 243 26.72 8.59 -10.17
C LYS A 243 27.72 7.50 -9.79
N ASN A 244 28.77 7.86 -9.05
CA ASN A 244 29.80 6.91 -8.64
C ASN A 244 29.21 5.85 -7.69
N LEU A 245 28.37 6.29 -6.73
CA LEU A 245 27.72 5.37 -5.81
C LEU A 245 26.62 4.54 -6.52
N GLN A 246 25.90 5.11 -7.49
CA GLN A 246 24.97 4.35 -8.33
C GLN A 246 25.67 3.18 -9.03
N GLU A 247 26.81 3.42 -9.68
CA GLU A 247 27.61 2.38 -10.34
C GLU A 247 28.18 1.36 -9.33
N LEU A 248 28.70 1.85 -8.21
CA LEU A 248 29.26 0.99 -7.17
C LEU A 248 28.21 0.02 -6.61
N ARG A 249 26.98 0.50 -6.39
CA ARG A 249 25.86 -0.31 -5.90
C ARG A 249 25.48 -1.43 -6.85
N THR A 250 25.61 -1.22 -8.16
CA THR A 250 25.28 -2.27 -9.15
C THR A 250 26.29 -3.40 -9.16
N LYS A 251 27.49 -3.21 -8.62
CA LYS A 251 28.55 -4.25 -8.54
C LYS A 251 28.31 -5.28 -7.44
N VAL A 252 27.30 -5.08 -6.58
CA VAL A 252 26.95 -5.98 -5.50
C VAL A 252 25.47 -6.33 -5.52
N LYS A 253 25.11 -7.54 -5.02
CA LYS A 253 23.69 -7.88 -4.86
C LYS A 253 23.09 -7.07 -3.71
N PRO A 254 21.87 -6.55 -3.84
CA PRO A 254 21.16 -5.99 -2.70
C PRO A 254 20.84 -7.08 -1.67
N GLY A 255 20.58 -6.68 -0.41
CA GLY A 255 20.37 -7.60 0.69
C GLY A 255 19.03 -7.45 1.39
N LEU A 256 18.69 -8.49 2.18
CA LEU A 256 17.55 -8.48 3.11
C LEU A 256 17.81 -7.55 4.29
N VAL A 257 19.04 -7.61 4.85
CA VAL A 257 19.46 -6.79 5.98
C VAL A 257 20.42 -5.71 5.48
N PRO A 258 19.96 -4.47 5.33
CA PRO A 258 20.85 -3.40 4.86
C PRO A 258 21.83 -2.91 5.95
N PRO A 259 23.00 -2.37 5.53
CA PRO A 259 23.99 -1.78 6.42
C PRO A 259 23.43 -0.66 7.31
N PHE A 260 22.35 -0.06 6.90
CA PHE A 260 21.55 0.90 7.68
C PHE A 260 21.33 0.45 9.14
N TYR A 261 21.00 -0.83 9.38
CA TYR A 261 20.75 -1.32 10.74
C TYR A 261 22.05 -1.52 11.55
N ALA A 262 23.17 -1.70 10.89
CA ALA A 262 24.46 -1.79 11.55
C ALA A 262 25.00 -0.42 11.95
N ASP A 263 24.90 0.57 11.06
CA ASP A 263 25.51 1.89 11.21
C ASP A 263 24.55 2.96 11.77
N MET A 264 23.23 2.72 11.66
CA MET A 264 22.16 3.59 12.17
C MET A 264 22.25 5.06 11.70
N PRO A 265 22.43 5.31 10.38
CA PRO A 265 22.55 6.66 9.84
C PRO A 265 21.25 7.43 9.99
N LYS A 266 21.35 8.78 10.12
CA LYS A 266 20.20 9.66 10.32
C LYS A 266 19.88 10.52 9.09
N THR A 267 20.90 10.90 8.33
CA THR A 267 20.77 11.73 7.14
C THR A 267 20.99 10.93 5.86
N LEU A 268 20.59 11.50 4.72
CA LEU A 268 20.83 10.85 3.42
C LEU A 268 22.33 10.68 3.15
N ASP A 269 23.15 11.67 3.50
CA ASP A 269 24.59 11.61 3.32
C ASP A 269 25.23 10.52 4.19
N GLU A 270 24.77 10.35 5.42
CA GLU A 270 25.21 9.27 6.29
C GLU A 270 24.78 7.89 5.75
N ILE A 271 23.57 7.78 5.15
CA ILE A 271 23.09 6.55 4.51
C ILE A 271 24.00 6.19 3.33
N THR A 272 24.25 7.13 2.44
CA THR A 272 25.11 6.92 1.27
C THR A 272 26.52 6.55 1.66
N ALA A 273 27.11 7.24 2.65
CA ALA A 273 28.43 6.93 3.19
C ALA A 273 28.49 5.55 3.86
N SER A 274 27.45 5.13 4.58
CA SER A 274 27.35 3.79 5.18
C SER A 274 27.30 2.71 4.11
N GLU A 275 26.52 2.91 3.06
CA GLU A 275 26.42 1.97 1.95
C GLU A 275 27.73 1.84 1.19
N GLU A 276 28.41 2.95 0.91
CA GLU A 276 29.71 2.95 0.24
C GLU A 276 30.77 2.19 1.05
N ARG A 277 30.86 2.48 2.35
CA ARG A 277 31.77 1.73 3.25
C ARG A 277 31.50 0.23 3.23
N TYR A 278 30.22 -0.15 3.30
CA TYR A 278 29.83 -1.56 3.22
C TYR A 278 30.26 -2.20 1.90
N ILE A 279 29.96 -1.55 0.75
CA ILE A 279 30.25 -2.10 -0.57
C ILE A 279 31.75 -2.28 -0.74
N ARG A 280 32.56 -1.28 -0.40
CA ARG A 280 34.04 -1.36 -0.49
C ARG A 280 34.56 -2.49 0.38
N ALA A 281 34.16 -2.59 1.65
CA ALA A 281 34.57 -3.67 2.54
C ALA A 281 34.09 -5.05 2.05
N TYR A 282 32.90 -5.13 1.45
CA TYR A 282 32.36 -6.36 0.88
C TYR A 282 33.15 -6.81 -0.34
N MET A 283 33.57 -5.89 -1.20
CA MET A 283 34.42 -6.24 -2.37
C MET A 283 35.78 -6.78 -1.99
N GLU A 284 36.36 -6.31 -0.87
CA GLU A 284 37.63 -6.81 -0.35
C GLU A 284 37.49 -8.16 0.37
N ARG A 285 36.52 -8.27 1.29
CA ARG A 285 36.30 -9.43 2.15
C ARG A 285 34.83 -9.79 2.29
N PRO A 286 34.22 -10.43 1.31
CA PRO A 286 32.76 -10.63 1.24
C PRO A 286 32.20 -11.31 2.47
N PHE A 287 32.72 -12.46 2.85
CA PHE A 287 32.20 -13.28 3.96
C PHE A 287 32.37 -12.59 5.32
N ALA A 288 33.56 -12.07 5.61
CA ALA A 288 33.82 -11.40 6.88
C ALA A 288 32.99 -10.13 7.04
N THR A 289 32.75 -9.38 5.96
CA THR A 289 31.93 -8.19 5.97
C THR A 289 30.45 -8.53 6.21
N GLN A 290 29.92 -9.53 5.50
CA GLN A 290 28.54 -9.97 5.75
C GLN A 290 28.34 -10.43 7.18
N TRP A 291 29.25 -11.26 7.71
CA TRP A 291 29.17 -11.77 9.08
C TRP A 291 29.18 -10.64 10.12
N ARG A 292 30.13 -9.71 10.00
CA ARG A 292 30.25 -8.55 10.89
C ARG A 292 28.99 -7.67 10.86
N TYR A 293 28.49 -7.33 9.66
CA TYR A 293 27.32 -6.49 9.51
C TYR A 293 26.03 -7.20 9.94
N PHE A 294 25.94 -8.51 9.74
CA PHE A 294 24.80 -9.31 10.21
C PHE A 294 24.68 -9.23 11.74
N TRP A 295 25.72 -9.56 12.47
CA TRP A 295 25.67 -9.56 13.94
C TRP A 295 25.50 -8.17 14.52
N ARG A 296 26.12 -7.16 13.94
CA ARG A 296 25.95 -5.78 14.36
C ARG A 296 24.51 -5.29 14.11
N SER A 297 23.92 -5.58 12.96
CA SER A 297 22.51 -5.29 12.65
C SER A 297 21.58 -6.04 13.60
N PHE A 298 21.81 -7.34 13.80
CA PHE A 298 21.02 -8.16 14.71
C PHE A 298 21.02 -7.59 16.14
N TYR A 299 22.18 -7.24 16.67
CA TYR A 299 22.30 -6.60 17.97
C TYR A 299 21.52 -5.29 18.04
N ASN A 300 21.70 -4.40 17.08
CA ASN A 300 21.01 -3.10 17.05
C ASN A 300 19.49 -3.27 16.93
N ILE A 301 19.04 -4.24 16.15
CA ILE A 301 17.62 -4.55 15.97
C ILE A 301 16.98 -5.08 17.26
N VAL A 302 17.61 -6.09 17.88
CA VAL A 302 17.06 -6.79 19.05
C VAL A 302 17.23 -5.96 20.31
N VAL A 303 18.44 -5.44 20.57
CA VAL A 303 18.77 -4.74 21.81
C VAL A 303 18.41 -3.25 21.76
N LYS A 304 18.83 -2.55 20.70
CA LYS A 304 18.59 -1.10 20.57
C LYS A 304 17.22 -0.80 19.91
N LYS A 305 16.46 -1.84 19.53
CA LYS A 305 15.16 -1.70 18.84
C LYS A 305 15.22 -0.81 17.61
N ALA A 306 16.35 -0.87 16.87
CA ALA A 306 16.53 -0.11 15.63
C ALA A 306 15.39 -0.40 14.65
N ARG A 307 14.86 0.64 14.02
CA ARG A 307 13.81 0.55 13.01
C ARG A 307 14.24 1.35 11.78
N SER A 308 13.85 0.89 10.59
CA SER A 308 13.99 1.74 9.41
C SER A 308 13.04 2.92 9.55
N ALA A 309 13.60 4.09 9.38
CA ALA A 309 12.81 5.31 9.31
C ALA A 309 11.82 5.26 8.14
#